data_7213d054f5e56fe8183f77b09ad2a350
#
_entry.id   7213d054f5e56fe8183f77b09ad2a350
#
_cell.length_a   1.000
_cell.length_b   1.000
_cell.length_c   1.000
_cell.angle_alpha   90.00
_cell.angle_beta   90.00
_cell.angle_gamma   90.00
#
_symmetry.space_group_name_H-M   'P 1'
#
loop_
_entity.id
_entity.type
_entity.pdbx_description
1 polymer ?
#
loop_
_entity_poly.entity_id
_entity_poly.type
_entity_poly.pdbx_seq_one_letter_code
_entity_poly.pdbx_strand_id
1 'polypeptide(L)'
;MINRLLFHSTGHNSKKVLCAILFSICVSLLLAFYVPSNVWTLNSGIQIGGLRIPLYRAFILFFVVFFLSLHFVYPVKKIYDFMFKYRWQIGIGLLLFVTLFKINGDSMTYYTMTIQSSKVDALSYPIFGQIRTIRSDEFLVGNPGIFASAMDVHPFAKYNSILRGTDTLNISTGVYAGLGMLVYQPWKLIFTILPLENAFSFYFYFVPVFAFLFCMELYYILSKNKLVAFTGATMTVFSSYFLWWGFPNYLLSGTATLVFFYKFINEDNLKKQIIFGLLIALSFSVFICNLYPAWQVPVGYVYLVI
;
A
#
# COMPACT_ATOMS: atom_id res chain seq x y z
N MET A 1 -10.58 26.68 -3.23
CA MET A 1 -9.15 26.55 -3.59
C MET A 1 -8.94 25.64 -4.82
N ILE A 2 -9.63 24.52 -4.94
CA ILE A 2 -9.62 23.61 -6.11
C ILE A 2 -10.07 24.33 -7.41
N ASN A 3 -11.08 25.20 -7.34
CA ASN A 3 -11.56 25.99 -8.49
C ASN A 3 -10.51 26.93 -9.11
N ARG A 4 -9.58 27.47 -8.32
CA ARG A 4 -8.52 28.34 -8.86
C ARG A 4 -7.39 27.57 -9.56
N LEU A 5 -7.18 26.29 -9.23
CA LEU A 5 -6.12 25.47 -9.82
C LEU A 5 -6.53 24.78 -11.12
N LEU A 6 -7.81 24.45 -11.27
CA LEU A 6 -8.34 23.75 -12.44
C LEU A 6 -9.00 24.69 -13.48
N PHE A 7 -9.48 25.86 -13.06
CA PHE A 7 -10.38 26.70 -13.88
C PHE A 7 -9.82 28.07 -14.27
N HIS A 8 -8.55 28.34 -14.04
CA HIS A 8 -7.93 29.59 -14.54
C HIS A 8 -7.46 29.50 -16.01
N SER A 9 -7.97 28.54 -16.75
CA SER A 9 -7.86 28.50 -18.21
C SER A 9 -9.26 28.52 -18.80
N THR A 10 -9.52 29.52 -19.61
CA THR A 10 -10.59 29.66 -20.60
C THR A 10 -11.47 28.42 -20.80
N GLY A 11 -12.78 28.58 -20.97
CA GLY A 11 -13.79 27.50 -21.12
C GLY A 11 -13.48 26.41 -22.16
N HIS A 12 -12.38 26.53 -22.89
CA HIS A 12 -11.84 25.54 -23.81
C HIS A 12 -11.18 24.33 -23.09
N ASN A 13 -10.55 24.53 -21.93
CA ASN A 13 -9.92 23.43 -21.19
C ASN A 13 -10.92 22.61 -20.38
N SER A 14 -12.02 23.20 -19.91
CA SER A 14 -13.06 22.44 -19.21
C SER A 14 -13.75 21.44 -20.14
N LYS A 15 -13.98 21.79 -21.40
CA LYS A 15 -14.54 20.88 -22.41
C LYS A 15 -13.59 19.71 -22.70
N LYS A 16 -12.28 19.98 -22.81
CA LYS A 16 -11.26 18.93 -23.02
C LYS A 16 -11.17 17.96 -21.83
N VAL A 17 -11.26 18.46 -20.60
CA VAL A 17 -11.30 17.62 -19.40
C VAL A 17 -12.55 16.75 -19.38
N LEU A 18 -13.71 17.34 -19.71
CA LEU A 18 -14.95 16.57 -19.81
C LEU A 18 -14.88 15.47 -20.88
N CYS A 19 -14.31 15.78 -22.05
CA CYS A 19 -14.04 14.77 -23.09
C CYS A 19 -13.09 13.67 -22.59
N ALA A 20 -12.05 14.02 -21.85
CA ALA A 20 -11.12 13.04 -21.27
C ALA A 20 -11.83 12.14 -20.24
N ILE A 21 -12.72 12.68 -19.41
CA ILE A 21 -13.54 11.89 -18.48
C ILE A 21 -14.45 10.92 -19.24
N LEU A 22 -15.24 11.41 -20.18
CA LEU A 22 -16.15 10.58 -20.96
C LEU A 22 -15.42 9.50 -21.76
N PHE A 23 -14.32 9.85 -22.41
CA PHE A 23 -13.44 8.91 -23.10
C PHE A 23 -12.93 7.82 -22.15
N SER A 24 -12.47 8.22 -20.96
CA SER A 24 -11.95 7.28 -19.97
C SER A 24 -13.02 6.33 -19.44
N ILE A 25 -14.24 6.81 -19.23
CA ILE A 25 -15.39 5.96 -18.85
C ILE A 25 -15.66 4.95 -19.96
N CYS A 26 -15.81 5.40 -21.20
CA CYS A 26 -16.12 4.50 -22.32
C CYS A 26 -15.01 3.45 -22.51
N VAL A 27 -13.75 3.87 -22.55
CA VAL A 27 -12.63 2.93 -22.78
C VAL A 27 -12.48 1.96 -21.61
N SER A 28 -12.59 2.42 -20.36
CA SER A 28 -12.48 1.52 -19.21
C SER A 28 -13.59 0.48 -19.13
N LEU A 29 -14.82 0.86 -19.47
CA LEU A 29 -15.95 -0.08 -19.57
C LEU A 29 -15.72 -1.07 -20.72
N LEU A 30 -15.37 -0.60 -21.92
CA LEU A 30 -15.06 -1.47 -23.05
C LEU A 30 -13.96 -2.49 -22.69
N LEU A 31 -12.84 -2.03 -22.16
CA LEU A 31 -11.74 -2.90 -21.76
C LEU A 31 -12.16 -3.91 -20.68
N ALA A 32 -12.89 -3.48 -19.66
CA ALA A 32 -13.28 -4.34 -18.56
C ALA A 32 -14.28 -5.45 -18.94
N PHE A 33 -15.18 -5.17 -19.88
CA PHE A 33 -16.27 -6.08 -20.24
C PHE A 33 -15.98 -6.90 -21.51
N TYR A 34 -15.28 -6.33 -22.50
CA TYR A 34 -15.03 -7.01 -23.77
C TYR A 34 -13.69 -7.74 -23.84
N VAL A 35 -12.70 -7.32 -23.05
CA VAL A 35 -11.43 -8.07 -23.01
C VAL A 35 -11.65 -9.34 -22.18
N PRO A 36 -11.31 -10.52 -22.72
CA PRO A 36 -11.51 -11.79 -22.04
C PRO A 36 -10.84 -11.85 -20.67
N SER A 37 -11.49 -12.50 -19.71
CA SER A 37 -11.00 -12.54 -18.31
C SER A 37 -9.61 -13.16 -18.18
N ASN A 38 -9.22 -14.09 -19.04
CA ASN A 38 -7.89 -14.70 -19.07
C ASN A 38 -6.75 -13.73 -19.44
N VAL A 39 -7.05 -12.60 -20.06
CA VAL A 39 -6.08 -11.53 -20.32
C VAL A 39 -5.78 -10.75 -19.05
N TRP A 40 -6.80 -10.50 -18.23
CA TRP A 40 -6.66 -9.77 -16.96
C TRP A 40 -6.06 -10.62 -15.85
N THR A 41 -6.37 -11.91 -15.85
CA THR A 41 -5.96 -12.87 -14.81
C THR A 41 -5.32 -14.08 -15.49
N LEU A 42 -4.01 -14.02 -15.69
CA LEU A 42 -3.24 -15.10 -16.32
C LEU A 42 -3.47 -16.41 -15.56
N ASN A 43 -3.91 -17.47 -16.29
CA ASN A 43 -4.07 -18.83 -15.78
C ASN A 43 -5.08 -19.05 -14.64
N SER A 44 -6.00 -18.16 -14.39
CA SER A 44 -7.12 -18.50 -13.53
C SER A 44 -8.12 -19.31 -14.37
N GLY A 45 -8.09 -20.62 -14.30
CA GLY A 45 -9.14 -21.50 -14.83
C GLY A 45 -10.51 -21.31 -14.16
N ILE A 46 -10.68 -20.18 -13.46
CA ILE A 46 -11.86 -19.78 -12.72
C ILE A 46 -12.74 -18.96 -13.64
N GLN A 47 -13.89 -19.49 -13.95
CA GLN A 47 -14.97 -18.71 -14.55
C GLN A 47 -15.50 -17.75 -13.49
N ILE A 48 -15.09 -16.48 -13.61
CA ILE A 48 -15.57 -15.42 -12.73
C ILE A 48 -16.96 -15.02 -13.20
N GLY A 49 -17.98 -15.59 -12.57
CA GLY A 49 -19.37 -15.21 -12.79
C GLY A 49 -19.69 -13.90 -12.07
N GLY A 50 -20.40 -12.98 -12.76
CA GLY A 50 -21.02 -11.80 -12.18
C GLY A 50 -20.45 -10.46 -12.64
N LEU A 51 -21.27 -9.40 -12.49
CA LEU A 51 -20.96 -8.03 -12.93
C LEU A 51 -19.94 -7.30 -12.03
N ARG A 52 -19.72 -7.79 -10.82
CA ARG A 52 -18.88 -7.08 -9.81
C ARG A 52 -17.43 -6.95 -10.25
N ILE A 53 -16.80 -8.01 -10.71
CA ILE A 53 -15.39 -8.00 -11.10
C ILE A 53 -15.12 -7.10 -12.31
N PRO A 54 -15.87 -7.17 -13.42
CA PRO A 54 -15.74 -6.20 -14.51
C PRO A 54 -15.93 -4.75 -14.05
N LEU A 55 -16.86 -4.47 -13.14
CA LEU A 55 -17.06 -3.13 -12.60
C LEU A 55 -15.85 -2.63 -11.79
N TYR A 56 -15.24 -3.47 -10.94
CA TYR A 56 -14.00 -3.13 -10.24
C TYR A 56 -12.85 -2.88 -11.23
N ARG A 57 -12.72 -3.71 -12.27
CA ARG A 57 -11.76 -3.50 -13.35
C ARG A 57 -11.98 -2.17 -14.06
N ALA A 58 -13.22 -1.90 -14.46
CA ALA A 58 -13.58 -0.65 -15.11
C ALA A 58 -13.25 0.55 -14.26
N PHE A 59 -13.51 0.49 -12.96
CA PHE A 59 -13.22 1.55 -12.03
C PHE A 59 -11.70 1.82 -11.91
N ILE A 60 -10.89 0.79 -11.75
CA ILE A 60 -9.43 0.94 -11.68
C ILE A 60 -8.87 1.44 -13.02
N LEU A 61 -9.32 0.84 -14.14
CA LEU A 61 -8.91 1.24 -15.48
C LEU A 61 -9.29 2.68 -15.80
N PHE A 62 -10.43 3.16 -15.27
CA PHE A 62 -10.82 4.55 -15.42
C PHE A 62 -9.74 5.51 -14.95
N PHE A 63 -9.17 5.30 -13.77
CA PHE A 63 -8.10 6.16 -13.27
C PHE A 63 -6.85 6.10 -14.14
N VAL A 64 -6.48 4.91 -14.61
CA VAL A 64 -5.31 4.74 -15.49
C VAL A 64 -5.54 5.45 -16.84
N VAL A 65 -6.67 5.21 -17.49
CA VAL A 65 -7.01 5.82 -18.78
C VAL A 65 -7.21 7.32 -18.64
N PHE A 66 -7.86 7.78 -17.57
CA PHE A 66 -8.04 9.20 -17.29
C PHE A 66 -6.71 9.91 -17.07
N PHE A 67 -5.82 9.33 -16.28
CA PHE A 67 -4.48 9.88 -16.06
C PHE A 67 -3.70 9.97 -17.38
N LEU A 68 -3.74 8.92 -18.20
CA LEU A 68 -3.12 8.94 -19.52
C LEU A 68 -3.77 9.98 -20.45
N SER A 69 -5.09 10.10 -20.43
CA SER A 69 -5.80 11.08 -21.27
C SER A 69 -5.54 12.54 -20.87
N LEU A 70 -5.22 12.79 -19.60
CA LEU A 70 -4.82 14.13 -19.15
C LEU A 70 -3.54 14.66 -19.84
N HIS A 71 -2.68 13.76 -20.35
CA HIS A 71 -1.49 14.14 -21.10
C HIS A 71 -1.84 14.84 -22.43
N PHE A 72 -3.03 14.61 -22.97
CA PHE A 72 -3.51 15.30 -24.17
C PHE A 72 -4.13 16.67 -23.83
N VAL A 73 -4.47 16.92 -22.56
CA VAL A 73 -5.09 18.16 -22.10
C VAL A 73 -4.08 19.10 -21.48
N TYR A 74 -3.14 18.54 -20.72
CA TYR A 74 -2.14 19.32 -19.97
C TYR A 74 -0.72 18.87 -20.30
N PRO A 75 0.25 19.81 -20.28
CA PRO A 75 1.66 19.46 -20.37
C PRO A 75 2.04 18.48 -19.25
N VAL A 76 2.80 17.45 -19.59
CA VAL A 76 3.29 16.41 -18.66
C VAL A 76 3.87 17.01 -17.38
N LYS A 77 4.64 18.10 -17.50
CA LYS A 77 5.24 18.81 -16.37
C LYS A 77 4.19 19.29 -15.37
N LYS A 78 3.05 19.84 -15.82
CA LYS A 78 1.98 20.31 -14.92
C LYS A 78 1.34 19.15 -14.15
N ILE A 79 1.12 18.02 -14.81
CA ILE A 79 0.56 16.81 -14.17
C ILE A 79 1.54 16.31 -13.11
N TYR A 80 2.82 16.22 -13.44
CA TYR A 80 3.86 15.82 -12.51
C TYR A 80 3.98 16.75 -11.30
N ASP A 81 3.97 18.05 -11.53
CA ASP A 81 4.02 19.05 -10.45
C ASP A 81 2.81 18.93 -9.52
N PHE A 82 1.62 18.69 -10.09
CA PHE A 82 0.40 18.47 -9.33
C PHE A 82 0.50 17.18 -8.49
N MET A 83 0.87 16.06 -9.09
CA MET A 83 1.03 14.78 -8.40
C MET A 83 2.07 14.88 -7.28
N PHE A 84 3.20 15.49 -7.55
CA PHE A 84 4.25 15.67 -6.55
C PHE A 84 3.78 16.57 -5.39
N LYS A 85 3.06 17.64 -5.68
CA LYS A 85 2.51 18.56 -4.67
C LYS A 85 1.51 17.86 -3.74
N TYR A 86 0.65 17.02 -4.29
CA TYR A 86 -0.43 16.34 -3.56
C TYR A 86 -0.14 14.85 -3.28
N ARG A 87 1.12 14.41 -3.36
CA ARG A 87 1.53 13.01 -3.22
C ARG A 87 1.02 12.33 -1.94
N TRP A 88 1.05 13.03 -0.82
CA TRP A 88 0.58 12.51 0.46
C TRP A 88 -0.95 12.32 0.46
N GLN A 89 -1.69 13.30 -0.03
CA GLN A 89 -3.15 13.22 -0.13
C GLN A 89 -3.58 12.12 -1.11
N ILE A 90 -2.87 11.98 -2.21
CA ILE A 90 -3.11 10.92 -3.21
C ILE A 90 -2.82 9.55 -2.59
N GLY A 91 -1.69 9.38 -1.91
CA GLY A 91 -1.33 8.12 -1.26
C GLY A 91 -2.29 7.72 -0.15
N ILE A 92 -2.68 8.65 0.72
CA ILE A 92 -3.67 8.41 1.77
C ILE A 92 -5.04 8.10 1.15
N GLY A 93 -5.45 8.85 0.12
CA GLY A 93 -6.69 8.58 -0.62
C GLY A 93 -6.71 7.21 -1.25
N LEU A 94 -5.60 6.76 -1.84
CA LEU A 94 -5.46 5.40 -2.38
C LEU A 94 -5.57 4.35 -1.27
N LEU A 95 -4.90 4.56 -0.14
CA LEU A 95 -4.97 3.63 1.00
C LEU A 95 -6.40 3.51 1.53
N LEU A 96 -7.09 4.64 1.72
CA LEU A 96 -8.49 4.65 2.15
C LEU A 96 -9.40 3.95 1.13
N PHE A 97 -9.15 4.16 -0.16
CA PHE A 97 -9.89 3.52 -1.23
C PHE A 97 -9.74 1.98 -1.18
N VAL A 98 -8.52 1.46 -1.20
CA VAL A 98 -8.30 0.00 -1.16
C VAL A 98 -8.84 -0.63 0.13
N THR A 99 -8.77 0.10 1.24
CA THR A 99 -9.33 -0.31 2.53
C THR A 99 -10.86 -0.41 2.48
N LEU A 100 -11.53 0.61 1.96
CA LEU A 100 -13.00 0.67 1.86
C LEU A 100 -13.54 -0.44 0.95
N PHE A 101 -12.88 -0.68 -0.17
CA PHE A 101 -13.28 -1.68 -1.16
C PHE A 101 -12.69 -3.07 -0.91
N LYS A 102 -12.00 -3.28 0.23
CA LYS A 102 -11.42 -4.57 0.63
C LYS A 102 -10.47 -5.15 -0.41
N ILE A 103 -9.77 -4.29 -1.15
CA ILE A 103 -8.82 -4.71 -2.19
C ILE A 103 -7.49 -5.02 -1.51
N ASN A 104 -6.92 -6.19 -1.82
CA ASN A 104 -5.58 -6.56 -1.40
C ASN A 104 -4.84 -7.30 -2.53
N GLY A 105 -3.53 -7.40 -2.43
CA GLY A 105 -2.70 -8.12 -3.39
C GLY A 105 -2.27 -9.50 -2.91
N ASP A 106 -2.87 -9.99 -1.83
CA ASP A 106 -2.55 -11.28 -1.25
C ASP A 106 -3.29 -12.41 -1.96
N SER A 107 -2.61 -13.52 -2.18
CA SER A 107 -3.20 -14.71 -2.82
C SER A 107 -3.74 -15.73 -1.82
N MET A 108 -3.59 -15.50 -0.52
CA MET A 108 -4.01 -16.44 0.52
C MET A 108 -5.52 -16.69 0.49
N THR A 109 -6.32 -15.64 0.26
CA THR A 109 -7.78 -15.75 0.17
C THR A 109 -8.21 -16.71 -0.95
N TYR A 110 -7.43 -16.80 -2.02
CA TYR A 110 -7.69 -17.75 -3.11
C TYR A 110 -7.50 -19.21 -2.65
N TYR A 111 -6.46 -19.49 -1.89
CA TYR A 111 -6.19 -20.86 -1.43
C TYR A 111 -7.18 -21.33 -0.37
N THR A 112 -7.70 -20.44 0.46
CA THR A 112 -8.80 -20.77 1.38
C THR A 112 -10.08 -21.18 0.63
N MET A 113 -10.30 -20.67 -0.56
CA MET A 113 -11.45 -21.04 -1.41
C MET A 113 -11.38 -22.49 -1.90
N THR A 114 -10.18 -22.99 -2.21
CA THR A 114 -9.98 -24.39 -2.63
C THR A 114 -10.25 -25.37 -1.49
N ILE A 115 -10.10 -24.94 -0.24
CA ILE A 115 -10.33 -25.78 0.95
C ILE A 115 -11.80 -25.70 1.42
N GLN A 116 -12.46 -24.58 1.20
CA GLN A 116 -13.87 -24.34 1.60
C GLN A 116 -14.77 -24.16 0.39
N SER A 117 -15.03 -25.23 -0.33
CA SER A 117 -15.65 -25.23 -1.67
C SER A 117 -17.07 -24.64 -1.80
N SER A 118 -17.71 -24.12 -0.77
CA SER A 118 -19.13 -23.78 -0.83
C SER A 118 -19.55 -22.35 -0.44
N LYS A 119 -18.65 -21.51 0.08
CA LYS A 119 -19.02 -20.15 0.54
C LYS A 119 -17.95 -19.12 0.20
N VAL A 120 -17.72 -18.91 -1.10
CA VAL A 120 -16.75 -17.91 -1.52
C VAL A 120 -17.45 -16.58 -1.77
N ASP A 121 -17.04 -15.54 -1.03
CA ASP A 121 -17.44 -14.19 -1.35
C ASP A 121 -16.80 -13.77 -2.69
N ALA A 122 -17.58 -13.09 -3.53
CA ALA A 122 -17.13 -12.58 -4.82
C ALA A 122 -15.91 -11.65 -4.76
N LEU A 123 -15.59 -11.13 -3.58
CA LEU A 123 -14.42 -10.30 -3.30
C LEU A 123 -13.09 -11.10 -3.21
N SER A 124 -13.17 -12.42 -3.17
CA SER A 124 -11.99 -13.30 -3.13
C SER A 124 -11.42 -13.65 -4.51
N TYR A 125 -11.95 -13.07 -5.58
CA TYR A 125 -11.48 -13.29 -6.94
C TYR A 125 -10.42 -12.28 -7.38
N PRO A 126 -9.42 -12.70 -8.17
CA PRO A 126 -8.41 -11.77 -8.69
C PRO A 126 -9.05 -10.77 -9.66
N ILE A 127 -8.83 -9.48 -9.40
CA ILE A 127 -9.27 -8.39 -10.28
C ILE A 127 -8.30 -8.26 -11.44
N PHE A 128 -7.00 -8.22 -11.13
CA PHE A 128 -5.88 -8.17 -12.06
C PHE A 128 -4.76 -9.08 -11.60
N GLY A 129 -3.94 -9.50 -12.56
CA GLY A 129 -2.70 -10.20 -12.29
C GLY A 129 -2.86 -11.70 -12.16
N GLN A 130 -1.84 -12.31 -11.57
CA GLN A 130 -1.74 -13.75 -11.41
C GLN A 130 -1.72 -14.09 -9.93
N ILE A 131 -2.41 -15.17 -9.57
CA ILE A 131 -2.31 -15.73 -8.23
C ILE A 131 -0.88 -16.20 -8.01
N ARG A 132 -0.24 -15.70 -6.95
CA ARG A 132 1.13 -16.09 -6.62
C ARG A 132 1.17 -17.53 -6.16
N THR A 133 2.24 -18.21 -6.51
CA THR A 133 2.53 -19.56 -5.96
C THR A 133 2.66 -19.47 -4.44
N ILE A 134 2.27 -20.55 -3.75
CA ILE A 134 2.37 -20.63 -2.29
C ILE A 134 3.83 -20.41 -1.84
N ARG A 135 3.99 -19.45 -0.94
CA ARG A 135 5.23 -19.19 -0.22
C ARG A 135 5.02 -19.54 1.25
N SER A 136 5.91 -20.38 1.79
CA SER A 136 5.76 -20.87 3.17
C SER A 136 5.67 -19.75 4.21
N ASP A 137 6.50 -18.69 4.07
CA ASP A 137 6.55 -17.60 5.05
C ASP A 137 5.28 -16.74 5.03
N GLU A 138 4.72 -16.49 3.85
CA GLU A 138 3.50 -15.69 3.70
C GLU A 138 2.26 -16.50 4.08
N PHE A 139 2.12 -17.71 3.51
CA PHE A 139 0.89 -18.50 3.61
C PHE A 139 0.83 -19.42 4.83
N LEU A 140 1.97 -19.89 5.34
CA LEU A 140 2.01 -20.83 6.46
C LEU A 140 2.36 -20.16 7.80
N VAL A 141 2.97 -18.99 7.78
CA VAL A 141 3.46 -18.31 8.99
C VAL A 141 2.87 -16.91 9.15
N GLY A 142 3.16 -16.03 8.20
CA GLY A 142 2.84 -14.60 8.34
C GLY A 142 1.34 -14.32 8.44
N ASN A 143 0.59 -14.65 7.39
CA ASN A 143 -0.83 -14.34 7.32
C ASN A 143 -1.69 -15.15 8.28
N PRO A 144 -1.50 -16.48 8.46
CA PRO A 144 -2.20 -17.22 9.50
C PRO A 144 -1.97 -16.66 10.89
N GLY A 145 -0.73 -16.25 11.19
CA GLY A 145 -0.39 -15.63 12.47
C GLY A 145 -1.12 -14.29 12.69
N ILE A 146 -1.23 -13.46 11.65
CA ILE A 146 -1.96 -12.20 11.72
C ILE A 146 -3.46 -12.44 11.91
N PHE A 147 -4.06 -13.34 11.11
CA PHE A 147 -5.48 -13.65 11.23
C PHE A 147 -5.81 -14.26 12.59
N ALA A 148 -5.03 -15.23 13.05
CA ALA A 148 -5.22 -15.82 14.37
C ALA A 148 -5.10 -14.77 15.50
N SER A 149 -4.14 -13.85 15.37
CA SER A 149 -3.96 -12.76 16.33
C SER A 149 -5.11 -11.76 16.32
N ALA A 150 -5.65 -11.44 15.13
CA ALA A 150 -6.76 -10.50 14.99
C ALA A 150 -8.11 -11.10 15.41
N MET A 151 -8.28 -12.42 15.26
CA MET A 151 -9.53 -13.14 15.56
C MET A 151 -9.60 -13.69 16.99
N ASP A 152 -8.54 -13.56 17.77
CA ASP A 152 -8.54 -13.97 19.18
C ASP A 152 -9.53 -13.13 20.00
N VAL A 153 -10.03 -13.67 21.10
CA VAL A 153 -10.91 -12.98 22.08
C VAL A 153 -10.30 -11.65 22.52
N HIS A 154 -8.99 -11.63 22.67
CA HIS A 154 -8.20 -10.44 22.91
C HIS A 154 -7.25 -10.16 21.73
N PRO A 155 -7.67 -9.39 20.72
CA PRO A 155 -6.87 -9.14 19.53
C PRO A 155 -5.46 -8.69 19.86
N PHE A 156 -4.47 -9.38 19.28
CA PHE A 156 -3.04 -9.12 19.47
C PHE A 156 -2.56 -9.17 20.93
N ALA A 157 -3.23 -9.96 21.77
CA ALA A 157 -2.76 -10.21 23.13
C ALA A 157 -1.41 -10.94 23.15
N LYS A 158 -0.74 -10.91 24.30
CA LYS A 158 0.55 -11.57 24.51
C LYS A 158 0.48 -13.07 24.23
N TYR A 159 -0.63 -13.70 24.60
CA TYR A 159 -0.90 -15.12 24.36
C TYR A 159 -2.04 -15.27 23.36
N ASN A 160 -1.95 -16.25 22.49
CA ASN A 160 -2.95 -16.54 21.49
C ASN A 160 -3.47 -17.96 21.69
N SER A 161 -4.79 -18.12 21.74
CA SER A 161 -5.47 -19.40 21.93
C SER A 161 -5.72 -20.15 20.62
N ILE A 162 -5.66 -19.48 19.47
CA ILE A 162 -6.04 -20.04 18.16
C ILE A 162 -4.86 -20.74 17.48
N LEU A 163 -3.65 -20.16 17.54
CA LEU A 163 -2.50 -20.58 16.71
C LEU A 163 -2.12 -22.04 16.89
N ARG A 164 -2.25 -22.61 18.10
CA ARG A 164 -1.86 -24.00 18.42
C ARG A 164 -2.91 -24.71 19.27
N GLY A 165 -4.09 -24.15 19.41
CA GLY A 165 -5.14 -24.71 20.26
C GLY A 165 -4.84 -24.64 21.77
N THR A 166 -3.79 -23.96 22.17
CA THR A 166 -3.40 -23.72 23.57
C THR A 166 -2.87 -22.31 23.70
N ASP A 167 -2.88 -21.76 24.90
CA ASP A 167 -2.31 -20.44 25.18
C ASP A 167 -0.82 -20.44 24.89
N THR A 168 -0.47 -20.03 23.68
CA THR A 168 0.91 -19.89 23.23
C THR A 168 1.29 -18.44 23.07
N LEU A 169 2.57 -18.16 23.30
CA LEU A 169 3.12 -16.82 23.08
C LEU A 169 2.83 -16.37 21.65
N ASN A 170 2.17 -15.23 21.50
CA ASN A 170 1.82 -14.68 20.19
C ASN A 170 3.05 -14.04 19.56
N ILE A 171 3.71 -14.79 18.70
CA ILE A 171 4.85 -14.33 17.90
C ILE A 171 4.33 -14.08 16.49
N SER A 172 3.56 -13.01 16.30
CA SER A 172 3.12 -12.61 14.98
C SER A 172 4.26 -11.86 14.29
N THR A 173 4.91 -12.51 13.31
CA THR A 173 5.98 -11.92 12.51
C THR A 173 7.23 -11.45 13.30
N GLY A 174 7.69 -12.25 14.26
CA GLY A 174 8.92 -12.00 14.99
C GLY A 174 8.84 -10.99 16.14
N VAL A 175 7.65 -10.47 16.44
CA VAL A 175 7.47 -9.43 17.44
C VAL A 175 6.36 -9.78 18.42
N TYR A 176 6.57 -9.51 19.68
CA TYR A 176 5.57 -9.66 20.73
C TYR A 176 4.33 -8.81 20.46
N ALA A 177 3.16 -9.41 20.60
CA ALA A 177 1.90 -8.70 20.63
C ALA A 177 1.70 -7.97 21.98
N GLY A 178 0.70 -7.10 22.04
CA GLY A 178 0.38 -6.28 23.21
C GLY A 178 0.76 -4.81 23.01
N LEU A 179 0.96 -4.06 24.07
CA LEU A 179 1.30 -2.64 24.01
C LEU A 179 2.58 -2.36 23.18
N GLY A 180 3.50 -3.32 23.14
CA GLY A 180 4.67 -3.25 22.25
C GLY A 180 4.33 -3.20 20.75
N MET A 181 3.13 -3.61 20.34
CA MET A 181 2.68 -3.53 18.95
C MET A 181 2.66 -2.08 18.43
N LEU A 182 2.32 -1.11 19.28
CA LEU A 182 2.35 0.31 18.94
C LEU A 182 3.74 0.78 18.51
N VAL A 183 4.79 0.25 19.14
CA VAL A 183 6.17 0.60 18.83
C VAL A 183 6.68 -0.14 17.59
N TYR A 184 6.32 -1.41 17.46
CA TYR A 184 6.92 -2.29 16.45
C TYR A 184 6.19 -2.30 15.11
N GLN A 185 4.87 -2.26 15.13
CA GLN A 185 4.04 -2.24 13.91
C GLN A 185 2.71 -1.52 14.18
N PRO A 186 2.73 -0.19 14.36
CA PRO A 186 1.56 0.56 14.81
C PRO A 186 0.36 0.46 13.86
N TRP A 187 0.59 0.18 12.59
CA TRP A 187 -0.49 -0.03 11.61
C TRP A 187 -1.31 -1.30 11.84
N LYS A 188 -0.83 -2.24 12.66
CA LYS A 188 -1.64 -3.41 13.06
C LYS A 188 -2.80 -3.06 13.99
N LEU A 189 -2.77 -1.92 14.66
CA LEU A 189 -3.90 -1.44 15.46
C LEU A 189 -5.19 -1.32 14.65
N ILE A 190 -5.11 -1.22 13.34
CA ILE A 190 -6.28 -1.15 12.47
C ILE A 190 -7.21 -2.36 12.63
N PHE A 191 -6.66 -3.54 12.97
CA PHE A 191 -7.44 -4.75 13.22
C PHE A 191 -8.33 -4.67 14.47
N THR A 192 -8.06 -3.74 15.37
CA THR A 192 -8.91 -3.48 16.55
C THR A 192 -10.01 -2.45 16.27
N ILE A 193 -9.96 -1.78 15.12
CA ILE A 193 -10.84 -0.67 14.77
C ILE A 193 -11.77 -1.03 13.62
N LEU A 194 -11.26 -1.72 12.60
CA LEU A 194 -11.99 -2.04 11.38
C LEU A 194 -12.35 -3.53 11.31
N PRO A 195 -13.42 -3.88 10.56
CA PRO A 195 -13.70 -5.27 10.21
C PRO A 195 -12.48 -5.93 9.56
N LEU A 196 -12.31 -7.25 9.80
CA LEU A 196 -11.11 -8.01 9.43
C LEU A 196 -10.66 -7.81 7.98
N GLU A 197 -11.58 -7.86 7.02
CA GLU A 197 -11.27 -7.73 5.59
C GLU A 197 -10.77 -6.32 5.22
N ASN A 198 -11.40 -5.28 5.81
CA ASN A 198 -10.97 -3.90 5.62
C ASN A 198 -9.61 -3.64 6.29
N ALA A 199 -9.46 -4.16 7.52
CA ALA A 199 -8.21 -4.06 8.27
C ALA A 199 -7.06 -4.76 7.54
N PHE A 200 -7.32 -5.93 6.93
CA PHE A 200 -6.32 -6.66 6.15
C PHE A 200 -5.90 -5.90 4.89
N SER A 201 -6.84 -5.30 4.17
CA SER A 201 -6.53 -4.44 3.02
C SER A 201 -5.69 -3.22 3.41
N PHE A 202 -6.03 -2.56 4.52
CA PHE A 202 -5.23 -1.48 5.07
C PHE A 202 -3.82 -1.95 5.43
N TYR A 203 -3.71 -3.03 6.19
CA TYR A 203 -2.45 -3.63 6.61
C TYR A 203 -1.55 -3.96 5.41
N PHE A 204 -2.12 -4.56 4.36
CA PHE A 204 -1.40 -4.96 3.17
C PHE A 204 -0.79 -3.76 2.42
N TYR A 205 -1.55 -2.67 2.28
CA TYR A 205 -1.12 -1.51 1.50
C TYR A 205 -0.44 -0.41 2.32
N PHE A 206 -0.57 -0.40 3.64
CA PHE A 206 0.04 0.64 4.46
C PHE A 206 1.55 0.74 4.23
N VAL A 207 2.26 -0.36 4.37
CA VAL A 207 3.72 -0.38 4.22
C VAL A 207 4.16 0.04 2.82
N PRO A 208 3.66 -0.52 1.70
CA PRO A 208 4.10 -0.11 0.37
C PRO A 208 3.73 1.34 0.03
N VAL A 209 2.57 1.83 0.42
CA VAL A 209 2.16 3.22 0.15
C VAL A 209 3.06 4.20 0.90
N PHE A 210 3.26 4.00 2.19
CA PHE A 210 4.10 4.90 2.98
C PHE A 210 5.59 4.75 2.67
N ALA A 211 6.07 3.53 2.38
CA ALA A 211 7.44 3.33 1.90
C ALA A 211 7.68 4.10 0.60
N PHE A 212 6.74 4.06 -0.34
CA PHE A 212 6.82 4.83 -1.58
C PHE A 212 6.90 6.33 -1.33
N LEU A 213 6.04 6.85 -0.46
CA LEU A 213 6.01 8.28 -0.13
C LEU A 213 7.28 8.74 0.56
N PHE A 214 7.80 7.98 1.53
CA PHE A 214 9.04 8.32 2.21
C PHE A 214 10.28 8.13 1.34
N CYS A 215 10.34 7.10 0.50
CA CYS A 215 11.40 6.96 -0.51
C CYS A 215 11.40 8.14 -1.48
N MET A 216 10.21 8.54 -1.96
CA MET A 216 10.08 9.70 -2.85
C MET A 216 10.55 11.00 -2.17
N GLU A 217 10.23 11.17 -0.88
CA GLU A 217 10.69 12.31 -0.09
C GLU A 217 12.20 12.30 0.09
N LEU A 218 12.79 11.17 0.47
CA LEU A 218 14.23 11.00 0.65
C LEU A 218 14.98 11.27 -0.65
N TYR A 219 14.57 10.65 -1.76
CA TYR A 219 15.22 10.86 -3.04
C TYR A 219 15.08 12.29 -3.56
N TYR A 220 13.98 12.97 -3.20
CA TYR A 220 13.85 14.41 -3.49
C TYR A 220 14.79 15.26 -2.63
N ILE A 221 14.96 14.94 -1.36
CA ILE A 221 15.93 15.61 -0.48
C ILE A 221 17.33 15.51 -1.07
N LEU A 222 17.72 14.34 -1.55
CA LEU A 222 19.05 14.08 -2.08
C LEU A 222 19.27 14.68 -3.47
N SER A 223 18.32 14.51 -4.39
CA SER A 223 18.50 14.87 -5.80
C SER A 223 17.99 16.26 -6.18
N LYS A 224 17.09 16.83 -5.37
CA LYS A 224 16.28 18.04 -5.69
C LYS A 224 15.50 17.92 -7.01
N ASN A 225 15.37 16.72 -7.53
CA ASN A 225 14.71 16.46 -8.82
C ASN A 225 13.48 15.55 -8.61
N LYS A 226 12.30 16.05 -8.97
CA LYS A 226 11.03 15.33 -8.79
C LYS A 226 10.94 14.04 -9.61
N LEU A 227 11.50 14.03 -10.82
CA LEU A 227 11.49 12.85 -11.67
C LEU A 227 12.39 11.76 -11.09
N VAL A 228 13.59 12.10 -10.64
CA VAL A 228 14.49 11.17 -9.95
C VAL A 228 13.85 10.62 -8.69
N ALA A 229 13.19 11.49 -7.91
CA ALA A 229 12.48 11.08 -6.70
C ALA A 229 11.36 10.06 -6.99
N PHE A 230 10.53 10.33 -7.97
CA PHE A 230 9.43 9.44 -8.35
C PHE A 230 9.96 8.12 -8.94
N THR A 231 10.90 8.19 -9.91
CA THR A 231 11.45 6.99 -10.56
C THR A 231 12.22 6.13 -9.56
N GLY A 232 13.05 6.75 -8.71
CA GLY A 232 13.79 6.05 -7.66
C GLY A 232 12.87 5.34 -6.67
N ALA A 233 11.82 6.02 -6.18
CA ALA A 233 10.83 5.41 -5.29
C ALA A 233 10.11 4.23 -5.97
N THR A 234 9.72 4.39 -7.24
CA THR A 234 9.10 3.33 -8.04
C THR A 234 10.03 2.12 -8.18
N MET A 235 11.27 2.35 -8.58
CA MET A 235 12.25 1.27 -8.76
C MET A 235 12.57 0.56 -7.44
N THR A 236 12.59 1.27 -6.33
CA THR A 236 12.86 0.67 -5.01
C THR A 236 11.68 -0.16 -4.54
N VAL A 237 10.50 0.45 -4.41
CA VAL A 237 9.33 -0.20 -3.79
C VAL A 237 8.76 -1.31 -4.65
N PHE A 238 8.77 -1.15 -5.98
CA PHE A 238 8.29 -2.15 -6.93
C PHE A 238 9.39 -3.06 -7.49
N SER A 239 10.58 -3.05 -6.89
CA SER A 239 11.61 -4.03 -7.24
C SER A 239 11.16 -5.45 -6.90
N SER A 240 11.62 -6.42 -7.67
CA SER A 240 11.31 -7.84 -7.40
C SER A 240 11.74 -8.29 -6.01
N TYR A 241 12.79 -7.68 -5.48
CA TYR A 241 13.26 -7.92 -4.11
C TYR A 241 12.19 -7.59 -3.06
N PHE A 242 11.64 -6.36 -3.07
CA PHE A 242 10.61 -5.96 -2.11
C PHE A 242 9.25 -6.60 -2.39
N LEU A 243 8.89 -6.79 -3.64
CA LEU A 243 7.65 -7.48 -4.01
C LEU A 243 7.66 -8.95 -3.58
N TRP A 244 8.79 -9.63 -3.75
CA TRP A 244 8.91 -11.03 -3.35
C TRP A 244 8.76 -11.22 -1.84
N TRP A 245 9.35 -10.33 -1.04
CA TRP A 245 9.36 -10.45 0.42
C TRP A 245 8.19 -9.72 1.11
N GLY A 246 7.26 -9.17 0.36
CA GLY A 246 6.05 -8.55 0.93
C GLY A 246 6.31 -7.19 1.59
N PHE A 247 7.12 -6.32 0.96
CA PHE A 247 7.38 -4.95 1.41
C PHE A 247 7.91 -4.86 2.86
N PRO A 248 9.17 -5.14 3.08
CA PRO A 248 9.74 -5.14 4.43
C PRO A 248 9.56 -3.81 5.17
N ASN A 249 9.13 -3.90 6.42
CA ASN A 249 8.82 -2.74 7.27
C ASN A 249 10.02 -1.82 7.53
N TYR A 250 11.25 -2.35 7.49
CA TYR A 250 12.45 -1.54 7.70
C TYR A 250 12.77 -0.61 6.53
N LEU A 251 12.27 -0.89 5.31
CA LEU A 251 12.36 0.11 4.24
C LEU A 251 11.53 1.35 4.61
N LEU A 252 10.28 1.15 5.04
CA LEU A 252 9.42 2.24 5.49
C LEU A 252 10.05 2.98 6.67
N SER A 253 10.39 2.24 7.73
CA SER A 253 10.81 2.84 9.00
C SER A 253 12.18 3.53 8.89
N GLY A 254 13.13 2.93 8.17
CA GLY A 254 14.43 3.53 7.96
C GLY A 254 14.38 4.80 7.09
N THR A 255 13.67 4.77 5.97
CA THR A 255 13.49 5.98 5.14
C THR A 255 12.73 7.08 5.86
N ALA A 256 11.69 6.74 6.64
CA ALA A 256 10.96 7.70 7.46
C ALA A 256 11.88 8.35 8.50
N THR A 257 12.72 7.55 9.17
CA THR A 257 13.69 8.05 10.16
C THR A 257 14.61 9.10 9.55
N LEU A 258 15.19 8.82 8.37
CA LEU A 258 16.07 9.77 7.69
C LEU A 258 15.34 11.05 7.25
N VAL A 259 14.15 10.93 6.72
CA VAL A 259 13.34 12.10 6.33
C VAL A 259 12.98 12.96 7.53
N PHE A 260 12.56 12.35 8.63
CA PHE A 260 12.26 13.10 9.87
C PHE A 260 13.52 13.70 10.50
N PHE A 261 14.66 13.00 10.47
CA PHE A 261 15.93 13.53 10.93
C PHE A 261 16.35 14.75 10.11
N TYR A 262 16.29 14.68 8.79
CA TYR A 262 16.54 15.83 7.92
C TYR A 262 15.63 17.02 8.25
N LYS A 263 14.33 16.77 8.46
CA LYS A 263 13.39 17.82 8.84
C LYS A 263 13.67 18.38 10.24
N PHE A 264 14.09 17.54 11.18
CA PHE A 264 14.45 17.94 12.54
C PHE A 264 15.62 18.93 12.57
N ILE A 265 16.70 18.62 11.84
CA ILE A 265 17.90 19.48 11.83
C ILE A 265 17.71 20.79 11.05
N ASN A 266 16.72 20.87 10.16
CA ASN A 266 16.43 22.06 9.35
C ASN A 266 15.18 22.83 9.83
N GLU A 267 14.64 22.52 11.01
CA GLU A 267 13.44 23.20 11.54
C GLU A 267 13.86 24.10 12.72
N ASP A 268 13.46 25.37 12.66
CA ASP A 268 13.76 26.36 13.73
C ASP A 268 12.68 26.38 14.83
N ASN A 269 11.49 25.86 14.56
CA ASN A 269 10.38 25.87 15.51
C ASN A 269 10.49 24.71 16.49
N LEU A 270 10.72 25.02 17.79
CA LEU A 270 10.89 24.02 18.85
C LEU A 270 9.73 23.00 18.92
N LYS A 271 8.45 23.43 18.75
CA LYS A 271 7.31 22.50 18.80
C LYS A 271 7.37 21.49 17.66
N LYS A 272 7.76 21.92 16.46
CA LYS A 272 7.92 21.03 15.32
C LYS A 272 9.15 20.14 15.48
N GLN A 273 10.25 20.65 16.04
CA GLN A 273 11.42 19.82 16.38
C GLN A 273 11.05 18.70 17.34
N ILE A 274 10.28 19.00 18.39
CA ILE A 274 9.79 17.96 19.32
C ILE A 274 8.95 16.91 18.58
N ILE A 275 8.04 17.32 17.70
CA ILE A 275 7.24 16.40 16.90
C ILE A 275 8.14 15.53 16.01
N PHE A 276 9.08 16.11 15.29
CA PHE A 276 10.02 15.33 14.48
C PHE A 276 10.89 14.40 15.32
N GLY A 277 11.34 14.83 16.51
CA GLY A 277 12.06 13.99 17.46
C GLY A 277 11.24 12.75 17.89
N LEU A 278 9.96 12.93 18.21
CA LEU A 278 9.05 11.82 18.51
C LEU A 278 8.84 10.89 17.31
N LEU A 279 8.71 11.44 16.12
CA LEU A 279 8.57 10.66 14.89
C LEU A 279 9.85 9.89 14.55
N ILE A 280 11.03 10.46 14.80
CA ILE A 280 12.31 9.75 14.71
C ILE A 280 12.34 8.59 15.70
N ALA A 281 12.02 8.85 16.98
CA ALA A 281 12.02 7.82 18.01
C ALA A 281 11.08 6.66 17.64
N LEU A 282 9.88 6.97 17.17
CA LEU A 282 8.91 5.95 16.73
C LEU A 282 9.43 5.16 15.52
N SER A 283 9.81 5.83 14.43
CA SER A 283 10.25 5.15 13.21
C SER A 283 11.53 4.36 13.40
N PHE A 284 12.48 4.87 14.18
CA PHE A 284 13.72 4.17 14.52
C PHE A 284 13.47 2.97 15.42
N SER A 285 12.55 3.07 16.39
CA SER A 285 12.14 1.93 17.21
C SER A 285 11.52 0.83 16.36
N VAL A 286 10.66 1.19 15.40
CA VAL A 286 10.10 0.24 14.42
C VAL A 286 11.22 -0.44 13.61
N PHE A 287 12.23 0.33 13.17
CA PHE A 287 13.38 -0.21 12.44
C PHE A 287 14.19 -1.21 13.27
N ILE A 288 14.54 -0.86 14.50
CA ILE A 288 15.37 -1.71 15.38
C ILE A 288 14.62 -2.98 15.78
N CYS A 289 13.34 -2.84 16.13
CA CYS A 289 12.58 -3.94 16.71
C CYS A 289 12.04 -4.92 15.66
N ASN A 290 12.25 -4.66 14.39
CA ASN A 290 11.84 -5.53 13.30
C ASN A 290 12.91 -6.60 13.05
N LEU A 291 13.15 -7.45 14.04
CA LEU A 291 14.28 -8.35 14.21
C LEU A 291 14.49 -9.37 13.06
N TYR A 292 14.93 -8.88 11.90
CA TYR A 292 15.39 -9.74 10.82
C TYR A 292 16.77 -9.28 10.31
N PRO A 293 17.86 -9.66 10.99
CA PRO A 293 19.20 -9.12 10.74
C PRO A 293 19.70 -9.25 9.30
N ALA A 294 19.32 -10.34 8.61
CA ALA A 294 19.71 -10.59 7.22
C ALA A 294 19.33 -9.44 6.25
N TRP A 295 18.30 -8.68 6.59
CA TRP A 295 17.81 -7.55 5.81
C TRP A 295 18.10 -6.22 6.49
N GLN A 296 17.88 -6.19 7.79
CA GLN A 296 18.02 -4.99 8.60
C GLN A 296 19.45 -4.45 8.56
N VAL A 297 20.45 -5.32 8.66
CA VAL A 297 21.85 -4.91 8.70
C VAL A 297 22.30 -4.30 7.36
N PRO A 298 22.15 -4.95 6.19
CA PRO A 298 22.51 -4.34 4.92
C PRO A 298 21.79 -3.02 4.63
N VAL A 299 20.49 -2.97 4.89
CA VAL A 299 19.69 -1.74 4.69
C VAL A 299 20.11 -0.66 5.68
N GLY A 300 20.42 -1.03 6.91
CA GLY A 300 20.97 -0.11 7.93
C GLY A 300 22.28 0.53 7.51
N TYR A 301 23.21 -0.23 6.93
CA TYR A 301 24.45 0.34 6.38
C TYR A 301 24.19 1.35 5.26
N VAL A 302 23.24 1.08 4.38
CA VAL A 302 22.87 2.07 3.33
C VAL A 302 22.38 3.36 3.97
N TYR A 303 21.57 3.29 5.02
CA TYR A 303 21.08 4.49 5.72
C TYR A 303 22.15 5.26 6.49
N LEU A 304 23.21 4.59 6.94
CA LEU A 304 24.34 5.26 7.59
C LEU A 304 25.25 6.02 6.62
N VAL A 305 25.22 5.66 5.33
CA VAL A 305 26.04 6.31 4.29
C VAL A 305 25.34 7.52 3.67
N ILE A 306 24.01 7.58 3.77
CA ILE A 306 23.20 8.70 3.27
C ILE A 306 23.18 9.86 4.26
#